data_d91d6333716295965d90074bd5dd4d6d
#
_entry.id   d91d6333716295965d90074bd5dd4d6d
#
_cell.length_a   1.000
_cell.length_b   1.000
_cell.length_c   1.000
_cell.angle_alpha   90.00
_cell.angle_beta   90.00
_cell.angle_gamma   90.00
#
_symmetry.space_group_name_H-M   'P 1'
#
loop_
_entity.id
_entity.type
_entity.pdbx_description
1 polymer ?
#
loop_
_entity_poly.entity_id
_entity_poly.type
_entity_poly.pdbx_seq_one_letter_code
_entity_poly.pdbx_strand_id
1 'polypeptide(L)'
;IAKETGATMAHVQQCVDEIRSLTPTPCSLETGTVQYIIPEFSVEVDSAGQITIQFHNDYYPTVRQSGNFSALAQTLEGDEYAFAKKMRDEASQMIHAIELRQTTMEKLAKMIVREQEAFFLGQYSLKPLRIDEAAKEIGVHETTVYRAVQNKYLYCAKGMFPLSYFFPKEVSGGSSTERVKEMIREICRENDKISDRAIAEALEKRGVSLSRRTVAKYRAQMDIHSSFHR
;
A
#
# COMPACT_ATOMS: atom_id res chain seq x y z
N ILE A 1 28.29 -9.76 -50.25
CA ILE A 1 27.07 -8.99 -49.93
C ILE A 1 27.01 -7.73 -50.76
N ALA A 2 27.97 -6.76 -50.69
CA ALA A 2 27.92 -5.51 -51.46
C ALA A 2 27.76 -5.70 -52.95
N LYS A 3 28.45 -6.70 -53.57
CA LYS A 3 28.35 -7.03 -55.00
C LYS A 3 27.01 -7.66 -55.39
N GLU A 4 26.36 -8.35 -54.48
CA GLU A 4 25.08 -9.04 -54.73
C GLU A 4 23.87 -8.11 -54.47
N THR A 5 23.98 -7.20 -53.50
CA THR A 5 22.92 -6.26 -53.15
C THR A 5 23.00 -4.91 -53.86
N GLY A 6 24.09 -4.63 -54.56
CA GLY A 6 24.34 -3.34 -55.23
C GLY A 6 24.57 -2.17 -54.25
N ALA A 7 24.70 -2.46 -52.95
CA ALA A 7 24.90 -1.48 -51.90
C ALA A 7 26.37 -1.04 -51.80
N THR A 8 26.62 0.19 -51.35
CA THR A 8 27.99 0.69 -51.12
C THR A 8 28.64 -0.05 -49.93
N MET A 9 29.97 -0.25 -50.00
CA MET A 9 30.71 -0.89 -48.89
C MET A 9 30.51 -0.17 -47.54
N ALA A 10 30.40 1.14 -47.55
CA ALA A 10 30.13 1.93 -46.35
C ALA A 10 28.77 1.59 -45.70
N HIS A 11 27.73 1.43 -46.55
CA HIS A 11 26.40 1.08 -46.04
C HIS A 11 26.37 -0.35 -45.49
N VAL A 12 27.04 -1.29 -46.18
CA VAL A 12 27.14 -2.69 -45.67
C VAL A 12 27.87 -2.73 -44.36
N GLN A 13 28.95 -1.94 -44.20
CA GLN A 13 29.69 -1.86 -42.94
C GLN A 13 28.81 -1.30 -41.80
N GLN A 14 28.06 -0.24 -42.07
CA GLN A 14 27.13 0.34 -41.11
C GLN A 14 26.06 -0.68 -40.63
N CYS A 15 25.46 -1.41 -41.56
CA CYS A 15 24.49 -2.49 -41.21
C CYS A 15 25.15 -3.60 -40.39
N VAL A 16 26.38 -4.00 -40.69
CA VAL A 16 27.11 -5.00 -39.89
C VAL A 16 27.37 -4.52 -38.48
N ASP A 17 27.74 -3.26 -38.30
CA ASP A 17 28.00 -2.67 -36.99
C ASP A 17 26.68 -2.52 -36.20
N GLU A 18 25.58 -2.21 -36.85
CA GLU A 18 24.24 -2.18 -36.28
C GLU A 18 23.80 -3.57 -35.81
N ILE A 19 23.98 -4.61 -36.65
CA ILE A 19 23.68 -6.00 -36.26
C ILE A 19 24.56 -6.46 -35.09
N ARG A 20 25.83 -6.08 -35.06
CA ARG A 20 26.73 -6.41 -33.94
C ARG A 20 26.34 -5.73 -32.62
N SER A 21 25.69 -4.57 -32.70
CA SER A 21 25.21 -3.86 -31.52
C SER A 21 23.94 -4.48 -30.93
N LEU A 22 23.23 -5.32 -31.68
CA LEU A 22 22.03 -6.01 -31.23
C LEU A 22 22.40 -7.11 -30.23
N THR A 23 21.61 -7.20 -29.17
CA THR A 23 21.76 -8.26 -28.18
C THR A 23 21.25 -9.58 -28.76
N PRO A 24 22.06 -10.66 -28.78
CA PRO A 24 21.63 -11.98 -29.34
C PRO A 24 20.45 -12.59 -28.58
N THR A 25 20.26 -12.20 -27.33
CA THR A 25 19.15 -12.62 -26.47
C THR A 25 18.30 -11.40 -26.12
N PRO A 26 17.27 -11.05 -26.93
CA PRO A 26 16.45 -9.87 -26.72
C PRO A 26 15.57 -9.96 -25.46
N CYS A 27 15.40 -11.16 -24.93
CA CYS A 27 14.80 -11.36 -23.62
C CYS A 27 15.93 -11.41 -22.58
N SER A 28 16.16 -10.33 -21.84
CA SER A 28 16.93 -10.43 -20.61
C SER A 28 16.18 -11.39 -19.70
N LEU A 29 16.83 -12.52 -19.39
CA LEU A 29 16.41 -13.42 -18.30
C LEU A 29 16.67 -12.77 -16.94
N GLU A 30 16.55 -11.46 -16.81
CA GLU A 30 16.30 -10.84 -15.55
C GLU A 30 14.89 -11.26 -15.13
N THR A 31 14.81 -12.46 -14.61
CA THR A 31 13.74 -12.86 -13.72
C THR A 31 13.86 -11.98 -12.50
N GLY A 32 13.39 -10.74 -12.63
CA GLY A 32 13.04 -9.95 -11.47
C GLY A 32 12.17 -10.87 -10.62
N THR A 33 12.59 -11.16 -9.41
CA THR A 33 11.79 -11.93 -8.47
C THR A 33 10.46 -11.23 -8.37
N VAL A 34 9.42 -11.78 -9.01
CA VAL A 34 8.06 -11.26 -8.91
C VAL A 34 7.67 -11.43 -7.45
N GLN A 35 7.63 -10.35 -6.71
CA GLN A 35 7.15 -10.38 -5.34
C GLN A 35 5.63 -10.51 -5.40
N TYR A 36 5.13 -11.69 -5.10
CA TYR A 36 3.71 -11.91 -4.91
C TYR A 36 3.29 -11.28 -3.59
N ILE A 37 2.41 -10.28 -3.67
CA ILE A 37 1.84 -9.63 -2.50
C ILE A 37 0.50 -10.30 -2.21
N ILE A 38 0.36 -10.83 -1.00
CA ILE A 38 -0.88 -11.40 -0.50
C ILE A 38 -1.57 -10.32 0.33
N PRO A 39 -2.82 -9.92 0.01
CA PRO A 39 -3.55 -8.97 0.83
C PRO A 39 -3.97 -9.59 2.15
N GLU A 40 -4.03 -8.81 3.22
CA GLU A 40 -4.56 -9.25 4.54
C GLU A 40 -6.07 -9.45 4.47
N PHE A 41 -6.75 -8.59 3.71
CA PHE A 41 -8.18 -8.67 3.47
C PHE A 41 -8.56 -8.03 2.13
N SER A 42 -9.73 -8.41 1.62
CA SER A 42 -10.35 -7.75 0.49
C SER A 42 -11.62 -7.00 0.89
N VAL A 43 -11.90 -5.94 0.16
CA VAL A 43 -13.08 -5.11 0.33
C VAL A 43 -13.90 -5.16 -0.95
N GLU A 44 -15.10 -5.70 -0.85
CA GLU A 44 -16.04 -5.82 -1.96
C GLU A 44 -17.22 -4.89 -1.73
N VAL A 45 -17.72 -4.28 -2.79
CA VAL A 45 -18.91 -3.43 -2.78
C VAL A 45 -19.93 -4.09 -3.70
N ASP A 46 -21.09 -4.40 -3.18
CA ASP A 46 -22.16 -4.97 -3.96
C ASP A 46 -22.90 -3.91 -4.80
N SER A 47 -23.83 -4.36 -5.64
CA SER A 47 -24.65 -3.47 -6.49
C SER A 47 -25.57 -2.54 -5.69
N ALA A 48 -25.84 -2.86 -4.43
CA ALA A 48 -26.64 -2.03 -3.51
C ALA A 48 -25.77 -1.00 -2.74
N GLY A 49 -24.43 -1.01 -2.95
CA GLY A 49 -23.49 -0.14 -2.23
C GLY A 49 -23.10 -0.65 -0.86
N GLN A 50 -23.46 -1.89 -0.51
CA GLN A 50 -23.04 -2.49 0.76
C GLN A 50 -21.59 -2.95 0.68
N ILE A 51 -20.78 -2.58 1.68
CA ILE A 51 -19.37 -2.92 1.75
C ILE A 51 -19.17 -4.15 2.62
N THR A 52 -18.51 -5.16 2.06
CA THR A 52 -18.17 -6.42 2.75
C THR A 52 -16.64 -6.54 2.85
N ILE A 53 -16.16 -6.96 4.03
CA ILE A 53 -14.73 -7.20 4.29
C ILE A 53 -14.52 -8.70 4.37
N GLN A 54 -13.65 -9.25 3.53
CA GLN A 54 -13.26 -10.66 3.54
C GLN A 54 -11.80 -10.79 3.98
N PHE A 55 -11.57 -11.48 5.10
CA PHE A 55 -10.22 -11.73 5.61
C PHE A 55 -9.63 -12.99 4.97
N HIS A 56 -8.39 -12.91 4.51
CA HIS A 56 -7.67 -14.04 3.91
C HIS A 56 -6.89 -14.81 4.99
N ASN A 57 -7.64 -15.43 5.91
CA ASN A 57 -7.07 -16.21 7.02
C ASN A 57 -6.46 -17.55 6.59
N ASP A 58 -6.65 -17.98 5.33
CA ASP A 58 -6.19 -19.27 4.80
C ASP A 58 -4.66 -19.43 4.82
N TYR A 59 -3.94 -18.32 4.85
CA TYR A 59 -2.47 -18.31 4.93
C TYR A 59 -1.92 -18.38 6.35
N TYR A 60 -2.78 -18.30 7.38
CA TYR A 60 -2.37 -18.39 8.76
C TYR A 60 -2.84 -19.72 9.36
N PRO A 61 -1.92 -20.59 9.79
CA PRO A 61 -2.32 -21.85 10.39
C PRO A 61 -3.12 -21.59 11.67
N THR A 62 -4.22 -22.28 11.81
CA THR A 62 -4.98 -22.30 13.07
C THR A 62 -4.15 -23.07 14.11
N VAL A 63 -3.63 -22.36 15.09
CA VAL A 63 -2.82 -22.96 16.17
C VAL A 63 -3.72 -23.23 17.35
N ARG A 64 -3.67 -24.48 17.85
CA ARG A 64 -4.39 -24.90 19.05
C ARG A 64 -3.47 -25.70 19.95
N GLN A 65 -3.68 -25.61 21.25
CA GLN A 65 -3.03 -26.53 22.19
C GLN A 65 -3.53 -27.96 21.96
N SER A 66 -2.60 -28.91 21.99
CA SER A 66 -2.94 -30.33 21.92
C SER A 66 -3.61 -30.77 23.23
N GLY A 67 -4.82 -31.31 23.14
CA GLY A 67 -5.54 -31.88 24.29
C GLY A 67 -4.76 -33.05 24.93
N ASN A 68 -4.07 -33.85 24.10
CA ASN A 68 -3.24 -34.95 24.57
C ASN A 68 -2.07 -34.49 25.43
N PHE A 69 -1.42 -33.38 25.05
CA PHE A 69 -0.33 -32.80 25.84
C PHE A 69 -0.84 -32.27 27.20
N SER A 70 -1.99 -31.65 27.23
CA SER A 70 -2.62 -31.17 28.48
C SER A 70 -2.97 -32.32 29.42
N ALA A 71 -3.48 -33.46 28.90
CA ALA A 71 -3.76 -34.64 29.67
C ALA A 71 -2.48 -35.30 30.21
N LEU A 72 -1.45 -35.44 29.37
CA LEU A 72 -0.15 -35.97 29.76
C LEU A 72 0.50 -35.10 30.85
N ALA A 73 0.48 -33.80 30.70
CA ALA A 73 1.04 -32.86 31.68
C ALA A 73 0.42 -33.00 33.08
N GLN A 74 -0.82 -33.46 33.18
CA GLN A 74 -1.47 -33.71 34.48
C GLN A 74 -0.97 -34.98 35.18
N THR A 75 -0.35 -35.91 34.45
CA THR A 75 0.18 -37.18 35.01
C THR A 75 1.66 -37.06 35.39
N LEU A 76 2.34 -35.96 35.09
CA LEU A 76 3.72 -35.74 35.40
C LEU A 76 3.90 -35.14 36.81
N GLU A 77 5.01 -35.44 37.44
CA GLU A 77 5.39 -34.94 38.77
C GLU A 77 6.80 -34.35 38.77
N GLY A 78 7.10 -33.51 39.78
CA GLY A 78 8.44 -32.95 39.96
C GLY A 78 8.92 -32.06 38.84
N ASP A 79 10.17 -32.24 38.41
CA ASP A 79 10.82 -31.39 37.38
C ASP A 79 10.18 -31.54 36.00
N GLU A 80 9.64 -32.71 35.68
CA GLU A 80 8.94 -32.98 34.42
C GLU A 80 7.63 -32.18 34.32
N TYR A 81 6.90 -32.12 35.41
CA TYR A 81 5.69 -31.25 35.49
C TYR A 81 6.06 -29.78 35.32
N ALA A 82 7.11 -29.30 36.00
CA ALA A 82 7.55 -27.92 35.88
C ALA A 82 7.93 -27.56 34.45
N PHE A 83 8.64 -28.47 33.76
CA PHE A 83 8.98 -28.28 32.35
C PHE A 83 7.73 -28.26 31.45
N ALA A 84 6.85 -29.23 31.59
CA ALA A 84 5.61 -29.32 30.79
C ALA A 84 4.72 -28.07 30.99
N LYS A 85 4.62 -27.59 32.24
CA LYS A 85 3.89 -26.35 32.57
C LYS A 85 4.50 -25.14 31.85
N LYS A 86 5.81 -24.99 31.89
CA LYS A 86 6.52 -23.91 31.20
C LYS A 86 6.24 -23.92 29.70
N MET A 87 6.36 -25.07 29.04
CA MET A 87 6.08 -25.24 27.62
C MET A 87 4.63 -24.89 27.26
N ARG A 88 3.68 -25.30 28.09
CA ARG A 88 2.27 -24.97 27.92
C ARG A 88 2.02 -23.46 28.04
N ASP A 89 2.64 -22.82 29.01
CA ASP A 89 2.47 -21.38 29.25
C ASP A 89 3.08 -20.55 28.10
N GLU A 90 4.25 -20.95 27.59
CA GLU A 90 4.86 -20.34 26.39
C GLU A 90 3.97 -20.53 25.14
N ALA A 91 3.43 -21.72 24.93
CA ALA A 91 2.50 -21.99 23.83
C ALA A 91 1.22 -21.15 23.95
N SER A 92 0.66 -21.01 25.15
CA SER A 92 -0.51 -20.16 25.41
C SER A 92 -0.24 -18.69 25.10
N GLN A 93 0.94 -18.18 25.48
CA GLN A 93 1.32 -16.80 25.17
C GLN A 93 1.45 -16.58 23.65
N MET A 94 2.01 -17.54 22.92
CA MET A 94 2.13 -17.46 21.46
C MET A 94 0.75 -17.48 20.78
N ILE A 95 -0.15 -18.36 21.18
CA ILE A 95 -1.52 -18.43 20.68
C ILE A 95 -2.23 -17.11 20.93
N HIS A 96 -2.17 -16.60 22.16
CA HIS A 96 -2.76 -15.33 22.52
C HIS A 96 -2.22 -14.14 21.71
N ALA A 97 -0.91 -14.13 21.43
CA ALA A 97 -0.32 -13.10 20.57
C ALA A 97 -0.84 -13.14 19.12
N ILE A 98 -1.08 -14.35 18.58
CA ILE A 98 -1.68 -14.53 17.25
C ILE A 98 -3.13 -14.01 17.24
N GLU A 99 -3.93 -14.36 18.26
CA GLU A 99 -5.32 -13.91 18.41
C GLU A 99 -5.42 -12.38 18.55
N LEU A 100 -4.54 -11.78 19.35
CA LEU A 100 -4.46 -10.32 19.49
C LEU A 100 -4.12 -9.63 18.16
N ARG A 101 -3.22 -10.22 17.38
CA ARG A 101 -2.87 -9.69 16.06
C ARG A 101 -4.09 -9.74 15.13
N GLN A 102 -4.81 -10.86 15.07
CA GLN A 102 -6.01 -11.01 14.25
C GLN A 102 -7.09 -10.02 14.65
N THR A 103 -7.41 -9.96 15.94
CA THR A 103 -8.41 -9.02 16.49
C THR A 103 -8.04 -7.55 16.18
N THR A 104 -6.76 -7.20 16.29
CA THR A 104 -6.28 -5.85 15.97
C THR A 104 -6.46 -5.55 14.48
N MET A 105 -6.12 -6.51 13.61
CA MET A 105 -6.29 -6.36 12.16
C MET A 105 -7.76 -6.23 11.76
N GLU A 106 -8.65 -7.02 12.37
CA GLU A 106 -10.10 -6.94 12.13
C GLU A 106 -10.67 -5.56 12.51
N LYS A 107 -10.32 -5.07 13.69
CA LYS A 107 -10.74 -3.74 14.14
C LYS A 107 -10.22 -2.65 13.22
N LEU A 108 -8.95 -2.75 12.83
CA LEU A 108 -8.30 -1.82 11.92
C LEU A 108 -8.96 -1.80 10.54
N ALA A 109 -9.25 -2.97 9.98
CA ALA A 109 -9.92 -3.09 8.68
C ALA A 109 -11.33 -2.46 8.71
N LYS A 110 -12.14 -2.77 9.74
CA LYS A 110 -13.46 -2.18 9.94
C LYS A 110 -13.39 -0.66 10.06
N MET A 111 -12.41 -0.15 10.80
CA MET A 111 -12.21 1.28 10.95
C MET A 111 -11.81 1.95 9.63
N ILE A 112 -10.84 1.39 8.90
CA ILE A 112 -10.42 1.92 7.59
C ILE A 112 -11.60 1.98 6.64
N VAL A 113 -12.38 0.91 6.54
CA VAL A 113 -13.55 0.86 5.65
C VAL A 113 -14.59 1.91 6.03
N ARG A 114 -14.89 2.07 7.30
CA ARG A 114 -15.84 3.07 7.79
C ARG A 114 -15.37 4.49 7.52
N GLU A 115 -14.13 4.83 7.85
CA GLU A 115 -13.60 6.19 7.68
C GLU A 115 -13.38 6.55 6.21
N GLN A 116 -13.03 5.58 5.38
CA GLN A 116 -12.73 5.76 3.97
C GLN A 116 -13.84 5.21 3.05
N GLU A 117 -15.07 5.12 3.55
CA GLU A 117 -16.23 4.59 2.82
C GLU A 117 -16.38 5.21 1.42
N ALA A 118 -16.26 6.52 1.32
CA ALA A 118 -16.36 7.26 0.06
C ALA A 118 -15.33 6.77 -0.99
N PHE A 119 -14.13 6.39 -0.56
CA PHE A 119 -13.12 5.82 -1.45
C PHE A 119 -13.58 4.48 -2.03
N PHE A 120 -14.12 3.60 -1.22
CA PHE A 120 -14.58 2.27 -1.67
C PHE A 120 -15.81 2.39 -2.57
N LEU A 121 -16.70 3.37 -2.33
CA LEU A 121 -17.87 3.67 -3.16
C LEU A 121 -17.56 4.42 -4.47
N GLY A 122 -16.30 4.56 -4.86
CA GLY A 122 -15.93 5.10 -6.17
C GLY A 122 -15.30 6.50 -6.15
N GLN A 123 -15.39 7.23 -5.06
CA GLN A 123 -14.71 8.52 -4.93
C GLN A 123 -13.20 8.30 -4.72
N TYR A 124 -12.35 9.16 -5.29
CA TYR A 124 -10.90 9.09 -5.10
C TYR A 124 -10.39 9.89 -3.88
N SER A 125 -11.31 10.49 -3.14
CA SER A 125 -10.97 11.34 -2.00
C SER A 125 -10.83 10.51 -0.73
N LEU A 126 -9.63 10.54 -0.12
CA LEU A 126 -9.40 9.99 1.21
C LEU A 126 -9.60 11.08 2.26
N LYS A 127 -10.27 10.73 3.36
CA LYS A 127 -10.32 11.57 4.57
C LYS A 127 -8.98 11.50 5.31
N PRO A 128 -8.52 12.58 5.94
CA PRO A 128 -7.39 12.51 6.85
C PRO A 128 -7.69 11.51 7.97
N LEU A 129 -6.76 10.61 8.22
CA LEU A 129 -6.87 9.62 9.28
C LEU A 129 -5.50 9.50 9.95
N ARG A 130 -5.45 9.71 11.27
CA ARG A 130 -4.22 9.69 12.02
C ARG A 130 -4.06 8.36 12.76
N ILE A 131 -2.82 7.90 12.86
CA ILE A 131 -2.50 6.63 13.54
C ILE A 131 -2.83 6.69 15.03
N ASP A 132 -2.62 7.86 15.68
CA ASP A 132 -2.94 8.07 17.09
C ASP A 132 -4.46 8.02 17.36
N GLU A 133 -5.29 8.53 16.46
CA GLU A 133 -6.75 8.44 16.53
C GLU A 133 -7.20 6.98 16.37
N ALA A 134 -6.64 6.28 15.37
CA ALA A 134 -6.89 4.86 15.17
C ALA A 134 -6.50 4.01 16.39
N ALA A 135 -5.36 4.30 17.00
CA ALA A 135 -4.87 3.60 18.17
C ALA A 135 -5.81 3.78 19.39
N LYS A 136 -6.29 4.99 19.61
CA LYS A 136 -7.24 5.31 20.69
C LYS A 136 -8.57 4.56 20.49
N GLU A 137 -9.09 4.57 19.27
CA GLU A 137 -10.37 3.92 18.97
C GLU A 137 -10.29 2.39 19.10
N ILE A 138 -9.22 1.77 18.59
CA ILE A 138 -9.02 0.32 18.65
C ILE A 138 -8.67 -0.13 20.07
N GLY A 139 -8.15 0.78 20.91
CA GLY A 139 -7.70 0.50 22.27
C GLY A 139 -6.32 -0.13 22.35
N VAL A 140 -5.39 0.28 21.47
CA VAL A 140 -4.01 -0.22 21.43
C VAL A 140 -3.02 0.95 21.37
N HIS A 141 -1.73 0.65 21.58
CA HIS A 141 -0.69 1.66 21.43
C HIS A 141 -0.44 2.02 19.95
N GLU A 142 -0.05 3.26 19.67
CA GLU A 142 0.22 3.75 18.30
C GLU A 142 1.23 2.88 17.52
N THR A 143 2.27 2.40 18.22
CA THR A 143 3.27 1.51 17.61
C THR A 143 2.68 0.18 17.15
N THR A 144 1.62 -0.31 17.79
CA THR A 144 0.91 -1.52 17.38
C THR A 144 0.16 -1.29 16.07
N VAL A 145 -0.54 -0.16 15.95
CA VAL A 145 -1.21 0.24 14.69
C VAL A 145 -0.18 0.45 13.59
N TYR A 146 0.92 1.17 13.88
CA TYR A 146 1.98 1.39 12.91
C TYR A 146 2.54 0.07 12.35
N ARG A 147 2.84 -0.91 13.21
CA ARG A 147 3.31 -2.26 12.79
C ARG A 147 2.23 -3.04 12.04
N ALA A 148 0.96 -2.89 12.40
CA ALA A 148 -0.15 -3.53 11.72
C ALA A 148 -0.38 -2.99 10.31
N VAL A 149 -0.05 -1.73 10.06
CA VAL A 149 -0.22 -1.05 8.76
C VAL A 149 1.00 -1.24 7.85
N GLN A 150 2.20 -1.35 8.42
CA GLN A 150 3.45 -1.40 7.67
C GLN A 150 3.58 -2.71 6.86
N ASN A 151 3.90 -2.59 5.56
CA ASN A 151 4.09 -3.72 4.64
C ASN A 151 2.87 -4.66 4.56
N LYS A 152 1.67 -4.13 4.79
CA LYS A 152 0.41 -4.82 4.68
C LYS A 152 -0.45 -4.20 3.60
N TYR A 153 -1.25 -5.02 2.93
CA TYR A 153 -2.02 -4.62 1.76
C TYR A 153 -3.46 -5.06 1.91
N LEU A 154 -4.36 -4.31 1.29
CA LEU A 154 -5.74 -4.73 1.04
C LEU A 154 -5.98 -4.77 -0.47
N TYR A 155 -6.94 -5.56 -0.87
CA TYR A 155 -7.43 -5.62 -2.24
C TYR A 155 -8.86 -5.04 -2.31
N CYS A 156 -9.15 -4.26 -3.35
CA CYS A 156 -10.49 -3.75 -3.62
C CYS A 156 -10.74 -3.64 -5.12
N ALA A 157 -11.93 -3.25 -5.55
CA ALA A 157 -12.27 -3.07 -6.96
C ALA A 157 -11.33 -2.14 -7.75
N LYS A 158 -10.64 -1.22 -7.07
CA LYS A 158 -9.64 -0.31 -7.66
C LYS A 158 -8.23 -0.90 -7.75
N GLY A 159 -8.01 -2.11 -7.22
CA GLY A 159 -6.72 -2.78 -7.18
C GLY A 159 -6.19 -3.00 -5.77
N MET A 160 -4.87 -3.24 -5.69
CA MET A 160 -4.18 -3.51 -4.44
C MET A 160 -3.55 -2.23 -3.88
N PHE A 161 -3.80 -1.95 -2.60
CA PHE A 161 -3.29 -0.76 -1.92
C PHE A 161 -2.59 -1.16 -0.62
N PRO A 162 -1.45 -0.52 -0.30
CA PRO A 162 -0.85 -0.67 1.03
C PRO A 162 -1.78 -0.05 2.08
N LEU A 163 -1.89 -0.65 3.26
CA LEU A 163 -2.74 -0.13 4.34
C LEU A 163 -2.33 1.29 4.76
N SER A 164 -1.04 1.62 4.64
CA SER A 164 -0.51 2.97 4.92
C SER A 164 -1.10 4.05 4.00
N TYR A 165 -1.61 3.70 2.84
CA TYR A 165 -2.28 4.61 1.91
C TYR A 165 -3.53 5.25 2.52
N PHE A 166 -4.23 4.51 3.39
CA PHE A 166 -5.47 4.94 4.03
C PHE A 166 -5.26 5.82 5.27
N PHE A 167 -3.99 6.09 5.61
CA PHE A 167 -3.59 7.03 6.67
C PHE A 167 -2.89 8.26 6.08
N PRO A 168 -3.56 9.02 5.19
CA PRO A 168 -2.96 10.22 4.61
C PRO A 168 -2.76 11.27 5.71
N LYS A 169 -1.60 11.93 5.64
CA LYS A 169 -1.33 13.06 6.54
C LYS A 169 -2.27 14.20 6.22
N GLU A 170 -2.76 14.85 7.27
CA GLU A 170 -3.50 16.09 7.15
C GLU A 170 -2.59 17.19 6.61
N VAL A 171 -3.10 17.94 5.65
CA VAL A 171 -2.49 19.17 5.13
C VAL A 171 -3.31 20.35 5.62
N SER A 172 -2.72 21.52 5.72
CA SER A 172 -3.39 22.76 6.15
C SER A 172 -4.76 22.93 5.48
N GLY A 173 -5.82 23.07 6.28
CA GLY A 173 -7.20 23.17 5.78
C GLY A 173 -8.03 21.88 5.87
N GLY A 174 -7.59 20.88 6.66
CA GLY A 174 -8.38 19.65 6.90
C GLY A 174 -8.47 18.70 5.70
N SER A 175 -7.67 18.93 4.66
CA SER A 175 -7.64 18.08 3.45
C SER A 175 -6.51 17.07 3.52
N SER A 176 -6.72 15.88 2.96
CA SER A 176 -5.64 14.90 2.81
C SER A 176 -4.65 15.30 1.71
N THR A 177 -3.41 14.84 1.81
CA THR A 177 -2.39 15.06 0.77
C THR A 177 -2.87 14.62 -0.62
N GLU A 178 -3.57 13.49 -0.70
CA GLU A 178 -4.08 12.95 -1.97
C GLU A 178 -5.21 13.80 -2.54
N ARG A 179 -6.09 14.32 -1.69
CA ARG A 179 -7.13 15.27 -2.09
C ARG A 179 -6.53 16.55 -2.69
N VAL A 180 -5.49 17.05 -2.05
CA VAL A 180 -4.76 18.24 -2.55
C VAL A 180 -4.10 17.98 -3.90
N LYS A 181 -3.47 16.82 -4.09
CA LYS A 181 -2.88 16.43 -5.37
C LYS A 181 -3.95 16.33 -6.46
N GLU A 182 -5.14 15.83 -6.13
CA GLU A 182 -6.23 15.75 -7.08
C GLU A 182 -6.74 17.14 -7.49
N MET A 183 -6.92 18.04 -6.53
CA MET A 183 -7.25 19.44 -6.83
C MET A 183 -6.21 20.11 -7.73
N ILE A 184 -4.92 19.86 -7.50
CA ILE A 184 -3.85 20.36 -8.36
C ILE A 184 -3.97 19.79 -9.77
N ARG A 185 -4.26 18.48 -9.93
CA ARG A 185 -4.49 17.87 -11.26
C ARG A 185 -5.66 18.50 -11.99
N GLU A 186 -6.78 18.74 -11.30
CA GLU A 186 -7.95 19.41 -11.87
C GLU A 186 -7.61 20.81 -12.38
N ILE A 187 -6.96 21.61 -11.54
CA ILE A 187 -6.54 22.98 -11.90
C ILE A 187 -5.56 22.97 -13.08
N CYS A 188 -4.63 22.02 -13.12
CA CYS A 188 -3.69 21.89 -14.23
C CYS A 188 -4.35 21.39 -15.53
N ARG A 189 -5.43 20.59 -15.45
CA ARG A 189 -6.21 20.16 -16.63
C ARG A 189 -7.02 21.33 -17.23
N GLU A 190 -7.52 22.22 -16.39
CA GLU A 190 -8.25 23.42 -16.85
C GLU A 190 -7.31 24.43 -17.50
N ASN A 191 -6.05 24.49 -17.05
CA ASN A 191 -5.04 25.43 -17.60
C ASN A 191 -3.63 24.83 -17.53
N ASP A 192 -3.17 24.29 -18.64
CA ASP A 192 -1.87 23.60 -18.79
C ASP A 192 -0.65 24.48 -18.51
N LYS A 193 -0.79 25.82 -18.60
CA LYS A 193 0.29 26.80 -18.39
C LYS A 193 0.22 27.56 -17.07
N ILE A 194 -0.54 27.06 -16.10
CA ILE A 194 -0.72 27.72 -14.82
C ILE A 194 0.57 27.70 -13.98
N SER A 195 0.89 28.85 -13.35
CA SER A 195 2.05 28.96 -12.47
C SER A 195 1.76 28.35 -11.08
N ASP A 196 2.81 27.86 -10.39
CA ASP A 196 2.69 27.31 -9.04
C ASP A 196 2.09 28.30 -8.03
N ARG A 197 2.29 29.61 -8.26
CA ARG A 197 1.71 30.67 -7.46
C ARG A 197 0.18 30.76 -7.70
N ALA A 198 -0.24 30.73 -8.95
CA ALA A 198 -1.67 30.78 -9.29
C ALA A 198 -2.40 29.52 -8.81
N ILE A 199 -1.74 28.35 -8.83
CA ILE A 199 -2.29 27.11 -8.22
C ILE A 199 -2.46 27.30 -6.71
N ALA A 200 -1.46 27.85 -6.01
CA ALA A 200 -1.57 28.10 -4.58
C ALA A 200 -2.73 29.03 -4.22
N GLU A 201 -2.91 30.13 -4.99
CA GLU A 201 -4.04 31.08 -4.85
C GLU A 201 -5.40 30.41 -5.16
N ALA A 202 -5.45 29.53 -6.16
CA ALA A 202 -6.66 28.76 -6.48
C ALA A 202 -7.03 27.74 -5.40
N LEU A 203 -6.04 27.09 -4.79
CA LEU A 203 -6.21 26.18 -3.66
C LEU A 203 -6.67 26.93 -2.40
N GLU A 204 -6.14 28.13 -2.15
CA GLU A 204 -6.54 28.97 -1.02
C GLU A 204 -8.02 29.37 -1.12
N LYS A 205 -8.50 29.70 -2.30
CA LYS A 205 -9.95 29.93 -2.56
C LYS A 205 -10.83 28.71 -2.30
N ARG A 206 -10.25 27.50 -2.40
CA ARG A 206 -10.93 26.23 -2.09
C ARG A 206 -10.71 25.79 -0.63
N GLY A 207 -10.14 26.66 0.23
CA GLY A 207 -9.94 26.42 1.66
C GLY A 207 -8.67 25.68 2.03
N VAL A 208 -7.75 25.49 1.07
CA VAL A 208 -6.47 24.77 1.31
C VAL A 208 -5.31 25.75 1.16
N SER A 209 -4.68 26.13 2.28
CA SER A 209 -3.54 27.05 2.25
C SER A 209 -2.24 26.27 2.08
N LEU A 210 -1.57 26.46 0.95
CA LEU A 210 -0.29 25.83 0.63
C LEU A 210 0.74 26.82 0.10
N SER A 211 2.01 26.62 0.50
CA SER A 211 3.10 27.39 -0.05
C SER A 211 3.37 27.01 -1.53
N ARG A 212 3.80 27.98 -2.34
CA ARG A 212 4.28 27.74 -3.72
C ARG A 212 5.27 26.57 -3.79
N ARG A 213 6.18 26.47 -2.80
CA ARG A 213 7.19 25.40 -2.73
C ARG A 213 6.56 24.01 -2.57
N THR A 214 5.48 23.91 -1.79
CA THR A 214 4.73 22.65 -1.59
C THR A 214 3.98 22.27 -2.86
N VAL A 215 3.39 23.23 -3.57
CA VAL A 215 2.73 23.00 -4.87
C VAL A 215 3.74 22.48 -5.89
N ALA A 216 4.91 23.11 -6.02
CA ALA A 216 5.98 22.66 -6.92
C ALA A 216 6.44 21.22 -6.58
N LYS A 217 6.58 20.89 -5.29
CA LYS A 217 6.92 19.54 -4.85
C LYS A 217 5.85 18.51 -5.27
N TYR A 218 4.57 18.84 -5.10
CA TYR A 218 3.48 17.93 -5.49
C TYR A 218 3.37 17.77 -7.00
N ARG A 219 3.59 18.84 -7.78
CA ARG A 219 3.66 18.74 -9.26
C ARG A 219 4.77 17.81 -9.72
N ALA A 220 5.97 17.96 -9.15
CA ALA A 220 7.10 17.08 -9.43
C ALA A 220 6.81 15.60 -9.08
N GLN A 221 6.11 15.34 -7.97
CA GLN A 221 5.70 13.97 -7.59
C GLN A 221 4.64 13.36 -8.52
N MET A 222 3.93 14.18 -9.27
CA MET A 222 2.88 13.75 -10.21
C MET A 222 3.33 13.79 -11.67
N ASP A 223 4.63 14.07 -11.93
CA ASP A 223 5.22 14.26 -13.26
C ASP A 223 4.51 15.33 -14.10
N ILE A 224 3.93 16.34 -13.44
CA ILE A 224 3.31 17.48 -14.09
C ILE A 224 4.37 18.57 -14.27
N HIS A 225 4.76 18.84 -15.52
CA HIS A 225 5.78 19.83 -15.84
C HIS A 225 5.40 21.24 -15.35
N SER A 226 6.39 22.00 -14.87
CA SER A 226 6.18 23.40 -14.53
C SER A 226 6.04 24.24 -15.79
N SER A 227 5.33 25.37 -15.69
CA SER A 227 5.17 26.33 -16.81
C SER A 227 6.49 26.91 -17.37
N PHE A 228 7.63 26.65 -16.70
CA PHE A 228 8.97 27.14 -17.06
C PHE A 228 9.82 26.13 -17.85
N HIS A 229 9.38 24.91 -18.03
CA HIS A 229 10.11 23.90 -18.80
C HIS A 229 9.34 23.52 -20.07
N ARG A 230 9.42 24.42 -21.04
CA ARG A 230 9.29 24.13 -22.47
C ARG A 230 10.33 24.90 -23.24
#